data_c9b7d4e766a470a7375b336551011e09
#
_entry.id   c9b7d4e766a470a7375b336551011e09
#
_cell.length_a   1.000
_cell.length_b   1.000
_cell.length_c   1.000
_cell.angle_alpha   90.00
_cell.angle_beta   90.00
_cell.angle_gamma   90.00
#
_symmetry.space_group_name_H-M   'P 1'
#
loop_
_entity.id
_entity.type
_entity.pdbx_description
1 polymer ?
#
loop_
_entity_poly.entity_id
_entity_poly.type
_entity_poly.pdbx_seq_one_letter_code
_entity_poly.pdbx_strand_id
1 'polypeptide(L)'
;MPAGANEAMQNMTADDMRRAAEEMGNMTPDQLKSQYEQAQGHAKATAAYKYAGSETLKKEGNALVGAGKHAEAVEKYAKVKENLADDSSAEANTLKLSCMLNTALCLNKIGKHNEAVDECTEALTLDSRSLKAYYRRGQAYVAKGELERGVNDLMRASKLSPSDETVTAELDACVKEMESKGLATPAACPEFDHPETARPASSSAGAVPSMPGMSPDVMAQMEQMMSDPNTMEQMT
;
A
#
# COMPACT_ATOMS: atom_id res chain seq x y z
N MET A 1 -11.25 11.77 -1.15
CA MET A 1 -12.73 11.61 -1.34
C MET A 1 -13.02 10.12 -1.23
N PRO A 2 -14.05 9.66 -0.49
CA PRO A 2 -14.42 8.25 -0.47
C PRO A 2 -14.87 7.81 -1.87
N ALA A 3 -14.46 6.61 -2.31
CA ALA A 3 -14.74 6.07 -3.65
C ALA A 3 -16.24 6.10 -4.00
N GLY A 4 -17.13 5.87 -3.05
CA GLY A 4 -18.56 5.97 -3.25
C GLY A 4 -19.10 7.37 -3.58
N ALA A 5 -18.40 8.45 -3.18
CA ALA A 5 -18.76 9.80 -3.53
C ALA A 5 -18.45 10.13 -5.00
N ASN A 6 -17.37 9.54 -5.52
CA ASN A 6 -16.96 9.74 -6.92
C ASN A 6 -17.93 9.01 -7.88
N GLU A 7 -18.38 7.82 -7.51
CA GLU A 7 -19.34 7.02 -8.28
C GLU A 7 -20.75 7.67 -8.25
N ALA A 8 -21.18 8.20 -7.10
CA ALA A 8 -22.40 8.95 -6.97
C ALA A 8 -22.38 10.25 -7.81
N MET A 9 -21.23 10.97 -7.83
CA MET A 9 -21.07 12.17 -8.66
C MET A 9 -21.05 11.86 -10.17
N GLN A 10 -20.50 10.73 -10.59
CA GLN A 10 -20.47 10.32 -12.00
C GLN A 10 -21.87 9.99 -12.55
N ASN A 11 -22.80 9.59 -11.69
CA ASN A 11 -24.17 9.23 -12.05
C ASN A 11 -25.17 10.38 -11.84
N MET A 12 -24.74 11.54 -11.32
CA MET A 12 -25.61 12.71 -11.11
C MET A 12 -25.89 13.43 -12.44
N THR A 13 -27.15 13.73 -12.68
CA THR A 13 -27.54 14.59 -13.80
C THR A 13 -27.17 16.07 -13.51
N ALA A 14 -27.10 16.88 -14.57
CA ALA A 14 -26.84 18.31 -14.42
C ALA A 14 -27.90 19.01 -13.51
N ASP A 15 -29.14 18.52 -13.52
CA ASP A 15 -30.22 19.03 -12.67
C ASP A 15 -30.03 18.60 -11.21
N ASP A 16 -29.53 17.39 -10.95
CA ASP A 16 -29.20 16.95 -9.59
C ASP A 16 -28.05 17.76 -9.00
N MET A 17 -27.02 18.05 -9.81
CA MET A 17 -25.90 18.91 -9.40
C MET A 17 -26.35 20.33 -9.08
N ARG A 18 -27.24 20.88 -9.90
CA ARG A 18 -27.78 22.23 -9.66
C ARG A 18 -28.64 22.30 -8.39
N ARG A 19 -29.45 21.27 -8.16
CA ARG A 19 -30.27 21.15 -6.96
C ARG A 19 -29.41 21.00 -5.70
N ALA A 20 -28.38 20.17 -5.75
CA ALA A 20 -27.44 20.02 -4.66
C ALA A 20 -26.67 21.32 -4.36
N ALA A 21 -26.29 22.08 -5.40
CA ALA A 21 -25.63 23.37 -5.23
C ALA A 21 -26.57 24.43 -4.61
N GLU A 22 -27.85 24.46 -4.99
CA GLU A 22 -28.85 25.33 -4.40
C GLU A 22 -29.14 24.98 -2.93
N GLU A 23 -29.24 23.69 -2.60
CA GLU A 23 -29.38 23.20 -1.22
C GLU A 23 -28.18 23.60 -0.35
N MET A 24 -26.96 23.41 -0.85
CA MET A 24 -25.74 23.84 -0.14
C MET A 24 -25.68 25.37 0.01
N GLY A 25 -26.09 26.13 -1.00
CA GLY A 25 -26.09 27.59 -0.95
C GLY A 25 -27.11 28.18 0.05
N ASN A 26 -28.17 27.43 0.39
CA ASN A 26 -29.17 27.81 1.36
C ASN A 26 -28.87 27.36 2.80
N MET A 27 -27.80 26.59 3.01
CA MET A 27 -27.41 26.11 4.35
C MET A 27 -26.74 27.22 5.15
N THR A 28 -27.05 27.24 6.44
CA THR A 28 -26.29 28.07 7.37
C THR A 28 -24.90 27.43 7.64
N PRO A 29 -23.89 28.24 8.05
CA PRO A 29 -22.58 27.73 8.39
C PRO A 29 -22.63 26.58 9.43
N ASP A 30 -23.53 26.66 10.39
CA ASP A 30 -23.68 25.61 11.42
C ASP A 30 -24.28 24.31 10.84
N GLN A 31 -25.22 24.41 9.91
CA GLN A 31 -25.78 23.25 9.20
C GLN A 31 -24.72 22.58 8.32
N LEU A 32 -23.92 23.37 7.61
CA LEU A 32 -22.83 22.85 6.78
C LEU A 32 -21.79 22.13 7.64
N LYS A 33 -21.41 22.74 8.77
CA LYS A 33 -20.49 22.11 9.73
C LYS A 33 -21.02 20.80 10.29
N SER A 34 -22.29 20.79 10.70
CA SER A 34 -22.95 19.58 11.23
C SER A 34 -22.99 18.44 10.19
N GLN A 35 -23.34 18.75 8.93
CA GLN A 35 -23.31 17.75 7.85
C GLN A 35 -21.90 17.23 7.58
N TYR A 36 -20.90 18.10 7.58
CA TYR A 36 -19.50 17.70 7.41
C TYR A 36 -19.04 16.78 8.53
N GLU A 37 -19.35 17.09 9.79
CA GLU A 37 -19.03 16.27 10.95
C GLU A 37 -19.73 14.90 10.89
N GLN A 38 -21.02 14.88 10.48
CA GLN A 38 -21.75 13.62 10.27
C GLN A 38 -21.13 12.78 9.15
N ALA A 39 -20.82 13.40 8.00
CA ALA A 39 -20.20 12.70 6.88
C ALA A 39 -18.82 12.13 7.27
N GLN A 40 -18.02 12.89 8.03
CA GLN A 40 -16.75 12.39 8.56
C GLN A 40 -16.96 11.22 9.55
N GLY A 41 -17.96 11.32 10.42
CA GLY A 41 -18.31 10.25 11.36
C GLY A 41 -18.69 8.97 10.64
N HIS A 42 -19.54 9.06 9.62
CA HIS A 42 -19.89 7.89 8.79
C HIS A 42 -18.71 7.32 8.03
N ALA A 43 -17.86 8.16 7.44
CA ALA A 43 -16.67 7.72 6.73
C ALA A 43 -15.70 6.96 7.66
N LYS A 44 -15.45 7.50 8.87
CA LYS A 44 -14.62 6.85 9.89
C LYS A 44 -15.21 5.50 10.35
N ALA A 45 -16.52 5.45 10.60
CA ALA A 45 -17.19 4.21 11.00
C ALA A 45 -17.10 3.14 9.90
N THR A 46 -17.30 3.53 8.65
CA THR A 46 -17.19 2.64 7.48
C THR A 46 -15.76 2.12 7.32
N ALA A 47 -14.75 3.00 7.44
CA ALA A 47 -13.35 2.59 7.37
C ALA A 47 -12.98 1.62 8.50
N ALA A 48 -13.41 1.89 9.74
CA ALA A 48 -13.19 1.01 10.87
C ALA A 48 -13.85 -0.37 10.68
N TYR A 49 -15.06 -0.40 10.14
CA TYR A 49 -15.77 -1.66 9.82
C TYR A 49 -15.02 -2.45 8.74
N LYS A 50 -14.62 -1.81 7.64
CA LYS A 50 -13.83 -2.43 6.57
C LYS A 50 -12.50 -2.97 7.10
N TYR A 51 -11.83 -2.22 7.96
CA TYR A 51 -10.57 -2.63 8.56
C TYR A 51 -10.75 -3.87 9.45
N ALA A 52 -11.71 -3.88 10.36
CA ALA A 52 -11.99 -5.01 11.23
C ALA A 52 -12.39 -6.27 10.44
N GLY A 53 -13.21 -6.12 9.38
CA GLY A 53 -13.53 -7.20 8.45
C GLY A 53 -12.28 -7.75 7.75
N SER A 54 -11.36 -6.86 7.36
CA SER A 54 -10.10 -7.21 6.70
C SER A 54 -9.15 -7.97 7.64
N GLU A 55 -9.07 -7.59 8.91
CA GLU A 55 -8.32 -8.37 9.90
C GLU A 55 -8.87 -9.78 10.07
N THR A 56 -10.20 -9.92 10.06
CA THR A 56 -10.86 -11.24 10.13
C THR A 56 -10.51 -12.08 8.91
N LEU A 57 -10.62 -11.52 7.70
CA LEU A 57 -10.24 -12.19 6.45
C LEU A 57 -8.77 -12.62 6.44
N LYS A 58 -7.85 -11.77 6.95
CA LYS A 58 -6.45 -12.15 7.11
C LYS A 58 -6.27 -13.34 8.06
N LYS A 59 -6.99 -13.37 9.19
CA LYS A 59 -6.95 -14.50 10.14
C LYS A 59 -7.44 -15.78 9.49
N GLU A 60 -8.56 -15.73 8.74
CA GLU A 60 -9.07 -16.86 7.97
C GLU A 60 -8.06 -17.33 6.92
N GLY A 61 -7.46 -16.41 6.17
CA GLY A 61 -6.39 -16.71 5.21
C GLY A 61 -5.20 -17.42 5.87
N ASN A 62 -4.75 -16.94 7.03
CA ASN A 62 -3.66 -17.58 7.77
C ASN A 62 -4.03 -19.00 8.23
N ALA A 63 -5.27 -19.22 8.66
CA ALA A 63 -5.77 -20.57 9.03
C ALA A 63 -5.77 -21.50 7.81
N LEU A 64 -6.18 -21.01 6.64
CA LEU A 64 -6.15 -21.77 5.38
C LEU A 64 -4.71 -22.11 4.95
N VAL A 65 -3.75 -21.18 5.13
CA VAL A 65 -2.32 -21.46 4.91
C VAL A 65 -1.85 -22.58 5.82
N GLY A 66 -2.19 -22.55 7.12
CA GLY A 66 -1.86 -23.61 8.07
C GLY A 66 -2.48 -24.95 7.69
N ALA A 67 -3.62 -24.96 7.02
CA ALA A 67 -4.30 -26.15 6.51
C ALA A 67 -3.78 -26.61 5.13
N GLY A 68 -2.80 -25.93 4.54
CA GLY A 68 -2.26 -26.21 3.20
C GLY A 68 -3.17 -25.77 2.03
N LYS A 69 -4.27 -25.07 2.32
CA LYS A 69 -5.25 -24.60 1.33
C LYS A 69 -4.84 -23.26 0.74
N HIS A 70 -3.69 -23.26 0.03
CA HIS A 70 -3.06 -22.03 -0.43
C HIS A 70 -3.93 -21.23 -1.42
N ALA A 71 -4.67 -21.89 -2.33
CA ALA A 71 -5.53 -21.21 -3.29
C ALA A 71 -6.69 -20.46 -2.60
N GLU A 72 -7.35 -21.11 -1.63
CA GLU A 72 -8.42 -20.46 -0.85
C GLU A 72 -7.87 -19.29 0.00
N ALA A 73 -6.65 -19.41 0.52
CA ALA A 73 -5.99 -18.34 1.27
C ALA A 73 -5.75 -17.09 0.39
N VAL A 74 -5.30 -17.28 -0.86
CA VAL A 74 -5.12 -16.18 -1.83
C VAL A 74 -6.41 -15.39 -2.02
N GLU A 75 -7.56 -16.07 -2.14
CA GLU A 75 -8.86 -15.41 -2.28
C GLU A 75 -9.23 -14.55 -1.05
N LYS A 76 -8.90 -15.04 0.17
CA LYS A 76 -9.14 -14.28 1.40
C LYS A 76 -8.27 -13.02 1.48
N TYR A 77 -6.98 -13.13 1.14
CA TYR A 77 -6.07 -12.00 1.13
C TYR A 77 -6.42 -10.99 0.01
N ALA A 78 -6.88 -11.44 -1.15
CA ALA A 78 -7.34 -10.57 -2.23
C ALA A 78 -8.51 -9.69 -1.78
N LYS A 79 -9.48 -10.24 -1.03
CA LYS A 79 -10.58 -9.46 -0.44
C LYS A 79 -10.11 -8.41 0.56
N VAL A 80 -9.03 -8.67 1.31
CA VAL A 80 -8.43 -7.64 2.19
C VAL A 80 -7.91 -6.48 1.38
N LYS A 81 -7.20 -6.76 0.29
CA LYS A 81 -6.64 -5.76 -0.61
C LYS A 81 -7.74 -4.91 -1.26
N GLU A 82 -8.83 -5.55 -1.71
CA GLU A 82 -10.02 -4.90 -2.26
C GLU A 82 -10.73 -4.01 -1.22
N ASN A 83 -11.00 -4.52 -0.03
CA ASN A 83 -11.66 -3.77 1.05
C ASN A 83 -10.91 -2.51 1.47
N LEU A 84 -9.58 -2.56 1.41
CA LEU A 84 -8.67 -1.48 1.82
C LEU A 84 -8.07 -0.71 0.64
N ALA A 85 -8.60 -0.87 -0.58
CA ALA A 85 -8.04 -0.23 -1.78
C ALA A 85 -7.97 1.30 -1.63
N ASP A 86 -9.03 1.91 -1.09
CA ASP A 86 -9.15 3.35 -0.91
C ASP A 86 -8.55 3.87 0.41
N ASP A 87 -8.11 2.97 1.30
CA ASP A 87 -7.53 3.33 2.58
C ASP A 87 -6.00 3.39 2.47
N SER A 88 -5.45 4.59 2.57
CA SER A 88 -4.01 4.86 2.55
C SER A 88 -3.41 5.09 3.95
N SER A 89 -4.16 4.79 5.01
CA SER A 89 -3.65 4.88 6.39
C SER A 89 -2.45 3.94 6.59
N ALA A 90 -1.60 4.26 7.55
CA ALA A 90 -0.43 3.44 7.87
C ALA A 90 -0.83 2.03 8.31
N GLU A 91 -1.92 1.92 9.05
CA GLU A 91 -2.50 0.67 9.53
C GLU A 91 -3.02 -0.18 8.36
N ALA A 92 -3.77 0.42 7.43
CA ALA A 92 -4.27 -0.27 6.23
C ALA A 92 -3.13 -0.72 5.32
N ASN A 93 -2.11 0.13 5.13
CA ASN A 93 -0.94 -0.21 4.33
C ASN A 93 -0.14 -1.37 4.97
N THR A 94 0.00 -1.38 6.28
CA THR A 94 0.65 -2.48 7.01
C THR A 94 -0.13 -3.79 6.85
N LEU A 95 -1.46 -3.72 6.92
CA LEU A 95 -2.33 -4.89 6.76
C LEU A 95 -2.28 -5.40 5.31
N LYS A 96 -2.38 -4.50 4.32
CA LYS A 96 -2.23 -4.83 2.89
C LYS A 96 -0.88 -5.49 2.60
N LEU A 97 0.22 -4.89 3.05
CA LEU A 97 1.57 -5.42 2.87
C LEU A 97 1.69 -6.85 3.44
N SER A 98 1.18 -7.06 4.66
CA SER A 98 1.18 -8.39 5.27
C SER A 98 0.40 -9.43 4.46
N CYS A 99 -0.76 -9.04 3.90
CA CYS A 99 -1.57 -9.91 3.05
C CYS A 99 -0.89 -10.20 1.71
N MET A 100 -0.34 -9.19 1.03
CA MET A 100 0.42 -9.34 -0.21
C MET A 100 1.59 -10.31 -0.05
N LEU A 101 2.36 -10.16 1.03
CA LEU A 101 3.44 -11.08 1.31
C LEU A 101 2.93 -12.51 1.49
N ASN A 102 1.85 -12.73 2.23
CA ASN A 102 1.27 -14.06 2.40
C ASN A 102 0.66 -14.61 1.11
N THR A 103 0.07 -13.77 0.28
CA THR A 103 -0.37 -14.13 -1.07
C THR A 103 0.80 -14.64 -1.92
N ALA A 104 1.90 -13.90 -1.95
CA ALA A 104 3.10 -14.31 -2.69
C ALA A 104 3.65 -15.67 -2.22
N LEU A 105 3.65 -15.92 -0.89
CA LEU A 105 4.00 -17.23 -0.36
C LEU A 105 3.09 -18.33 -0.89
N CYS A 106 1.77 -18.10 -0.85
CA CYS A 106 0.77 -19.07 -1.32
C CYS A 106 0.90 -19.32 -2.83
N LEU A 107 1.08 -18.25 -3.61
CA LEU A 107 1.27 -18.32 -5.06
C LEU A 107 2.52 -19.13 -5.43
N ASN A 108 3.64 -18.93 -4.72
CA ASN A 108 4.84 -19.75 -4.90
C ASN A 108 4.57 -21.23 -4.59
N LYS A 109 3.82 -21.53 -3.52
CA LYS A 109 3.46 -22.91 -3.14
C LYS A 109 2.58 -23.62 -4.15
N ILE A 110 1.72 -22.90 -4.87
CA ILE A 110 0.85 -23.46 -5.92
C ILE A 110 1.43 -23.35 -7.33
N GLY A 111 2.68 -22.90 -7.47
CA GLY A 111 3.37 -22.81 -8.76
C GLY A 111 3.01 -21.60 -9.62
N LYS A 112 2.27 -20.63 -9.09
CA LYS A 112 1.88 -19.40 -9.80
C LYS A 112 2.94 -18.30 -9.64
N HIS A 113 4.14 -18.58 -10.13
CA HIS A 113 5.31 -17.74 -9.87
C HIS A 113 5.24 -16.35 -10.49
N ASN A 114 4.56 -16.18 -11.64
CA ASN A 114 4.37 -14.85 -12.24
C ASN A 114 3.53 -13.95 -11.33
N GLU A 115 2.38 -14.46 -10.88
CA GLU A 115 1.51 -13.74 -9.94
C GLU A 115 2.24 -13.43 -8.63
N ALA A 116 3.11 -14.34 -8.15
CA ALA A 116 3.92 -14.10 -6.95
C ALA A 116 4.94 -12.96 -7.14
N VAL A 117 5.55 -12.86 -8.33
CA VAL A 117 6.44 -11.74 -8.67
C VAL A 117 5.68 -10.42 -8.66
N ASP A 118 4.49 -10.39 -9.25
CA ASP A 118 3.65 -9.18 -9.31
C ASP A 118 3.24 -8.72 -7.91
N GLU A 119 2.77 -9.62 -7.05
CA GLU A 119 2.40 -9.31 -5.66
C GLU A 119 3.60 -8.82 -4.83
N CYS A 120 4.77 -9.42 -4.98
CA CYS A 120 5.97 -8.94 -4.30
C CYS A 120 6.42 -7.56 -4.83
N THR A 121 6.29 -7.31 -6.12
CA THR A 121 6.65 -6.03 -6.73
C THR A 121 5.73 -4.92 -6.23
N GLU A 122 4.43 -5.19 -6.14
CA GLU A 122 3.47 -4.26 -5.55
C GLU A 122 3.76 -4.05 -4.04
N ALA A 123 4.09 -5.11 -3.30
CA ALA A 123 4.49 -5.01 -1.89
C ALA A 123 5.72 -4.10 -1.70
N LEU A 124 6.68 -4.13 -2.62
CA LEU A 124 7.86 -3.27 -2.60
C LEU A 124 7.57 -1.79 -2.89
N THR A 125 6.42 -1.46 -3.49
CA THR A 125 5.97 -0.07 -3.59
C THR A 125 5.50 0.48 -2.25
N LEU A 126 4.99 -0.37 -1.35
CA LEU A 126 4.58 0.00 0.00
C LEU A 126 5.75 0.00 0.99
N ASP A 127 6.66 -0.97 0.85
CA ASP A 127 7.88 -1.10 1.65
C ASP A 127 9.04 -1.55 0.78
N SER A 128 9.82 -0.59 0.27
CA SER A 128 10.97 -0.83 -0.60
C SER A 128 12.12 -1.59 0.07
N ARG A 129 12.07 -1.80 1.38
CA ARG A 129 13.07 -2.55 2.16
C ARG A 129 12.50 -3.80 2.81
N SER A 130 11.42 -4.34 2.26
CA SER A 130 10.80 -5.57 2.74
C SER A 130 11.66 -6.79 2.40
N LEU A 131 12.37 -7.33 3.39
CA LEU A 131 13.14 -8.57 3.26
C LEU A 131 12.28 -9.71 2.70
N LYS A 132 11.07 -9.87 3.25
CA LYS A 132 10.16 -10.95 2.82
C LYS A 132 9.70 -10.81 1.37
N ALA A 133 9.55 -9.57 0.87
CA ALA A 133 9.19 -9.34 -0.51
C ALA A 133 10.32 -9.76 -1.46
N TYR A 134 11.55 -9.30 -1.20
CA TYR A 134 12.71 -9.70 -1.99
C TYR A 134 12.95 -11.21 -1.95
N TYR A 135 12.91 -11.81 -0.75
CA TYR A 135 13.09 -13.24 -0.60
C TYR A 135 12.07 -14.05 -1.40
N ARG A 136 10.78 -13.74 -1.28
CA ARG A 136 9.71 -14.46 -1.98
C ARG A 136 9.71 -14.21 -3.48
N ARG A 137 10.07 -13.00 -3.93
CA ARG A 137 10.23 -12.68 -5.35
C ARG A 137 11.44 -13.39 -5.93
N GLY A 138 12.54 -13.44 -5.20
CA GLY A 138 13.72 -14.22 -5.54
C GLY A 138 13.39 -15.70 -5.73
N GLN A 139 12.68 -16.31 -4.79
CA GLN A 139 12.20 -17.69 -4.93
C GLN A 139 11.33 -17.90 -6.18
N ALA A 140 10.44 -16.96 -6.47
CA ALA A 140 9.60 -17.03 -7.67
C ALA A 140 10.45 -16.96 -8.96
N TYR A 141 11.45 -16.08 -9.02
CA TYR A 141 12.35 -16.00 -10.17
C TYR A 141 13.19 -17.26 -10.34
N VAL A 142 13.73 -17.81 -9.25
CA VAL A 142 14.47 -19.09 -9.29
C VAL A 142 13.58 -20.21 -9.81
N ALA A 143 12.37 -20.34 -9.31
CA ALA A 143 11.42 -21.36 -9.75
C ALA A 143 11.02 -21.21 -11.24
N LYS A 144 11.09 -19.99 -11.78
CA LYS A 144 10.89 -19.72 -13.22
C LYS A 144 12.14 -19.99 -14.06
N GLY A 145 13.28 -20.26 -13.44
CA GLY A 145 14.57 -20.39 -14.12
C GLY A 145 15.26 -19.06 -14.43
N GLU A 146 14.73 -17.95 -13.96
CA GLU A 146 15.30 -16.59 -14.09
C GLU A 146 16.35 -16.36 -12.98
N LEU A 147 17.41 -17.18 -12.97
CA LEU A 147 18.37 -17.28 -11.86
C LEU A 147 19.04 -15.95 -11.54
N GLU A 148 19.44 -15.17 -12.54
CA GLU A 148 20.08 -13.86 -12.33
C GLU A 148 19.19 -12.91 -11.52
N ARG A 149 17.90 -12.82 -11.87
CA ARG A 149 16.93 -12.00 -11.13
C ARG A 149 16.70 -12.53 -9.72
N GLY A 150 16.62 -13.87 -9.59
CA GLY A 150 16.50 -14.55 -8.31
C GLY A 150 17.66 -14.23 -7.37
N VAL A 151 18.90 -14.37 -7.86
CA VAL A 151 20.12 -14.07 -7.10
C VAL A 151 20.15 -12.58 -6.71
N ASN A 152 19.79 -11.67 -7.62
CA ASN A 152 19.74 -10.25 -7.33
C ASN A 152 18.78 -9.91 -6.18
N ASP A 153 17.60 -10.52 -6.15
CA ASP A 153 16.64 -10.31 -5.06
C ASP A 153 17.08 -10.99 -3.76
N LEU A 154 17.66 -12.19 -3.81
CA LEU A 154 18.22 -12.86 -2.65
C LEU A 154 19.41 -12.10 -2.05
N MET A 155 20.25 -11.46 -2.87
CA MET A 155 21.31 -10.57 -2.40
C MET A 155 20.75 -9.35 -1.65
N ARG A 156 19.66 -8.73 -2.17
CA ARG A 156 18.97 -7.65 -1.46
C ARG A 156 18.41 -8.12 -0.12
N ALA A 157 17.78 -9.29 -0.10
CA ALA A 157 17.24 -9.89 1.13
C ALA A 157 18.36 -10.17 2.15
N SER A 158 19.48 -10.74 1.72
CA SER A 158 20.66 -10.99 2.56
C SER A 158 21.28 -9.70 3.09
N LYS A 159 21.31 -8.63 2.28
CA LYS A 159 21.79 -7.31 2.73
C LYS A 159 20.90 -6.69 3.81
N LEU A 160 19.60 -7.00 3.80
CA LEU A 160 18.65 -6.53 4.83
C LEU A 160 18.76 -7.33 6.13
N SER A 161 19.10 -8.61 6.06
CA SER A 161 19.31 -9.46 7.22
C SER A 161 20.50 -10.42 6.97
N PRO A 162 21.73 -9.96 7.21
CA PRO A 162 22.91 -10.78 6.95
C PRO A 162 23.03 -12.02 7.84
N SER A 163 22.33 -12.04 8.96
CA SER A 163 22.32 -13.16 9.92
C SER A 163 21.22 -14.20 9.66
N ASP A 164 20.36 -13.99 8.64
CA ASP A 164 19.32 -14.94 8.29
C ASP A 164 19.91 -16.11 7.48
N GLU A 165 20.15 -17.22 8.18
CA GLU A 165 20.75 -18.43 7.59
C GLU A 165 19.88 -19.01 6.44
N THR A 166 18.57 -18.83 6.49
CA THR A 166 17.66 -19.31 5.44
C THR A 166 17.89 -18.56 4.14
N VAL A 167 17.99 -17.23 4.23
CA VAL A 167 18.22 -16.36 3.06
C VAL A 167 19.61 -16.61 2.49
N THR A 168 20.64 -16.71 3.34
CA THR A 168 22.02 -16.92 2.89
C THR A 168 22.21 -18.31 2.27
N ALA A 169 21.64 -19.35 2.85
CA ALA A 169 21.69 -20.69 2.30
C ALA A 169 21.02 -20.81 0.92
N GLU A 170 19.89 -20.14 0.74
CA GLU A 170 19.18 -20.12 -0.54
C GLU A 170 19.93 -19.31 -1.59
N LEU A 171 20.54 -18.18 -1.21
CA LEU A 171 21.42 -17.40 -2.08
C LEU A 171 22.61 -18.25 -2.56
N ASP A 172 23.29 -18.93 -1.63
CA ASP A 172 24.44 -19.80 -1.95
C ASP A 172 24.05 -20.95 -2.89
N ALA A 173 22.88 -21.54 -2.67
CA ALA A 173 22.36 -22.59 -3.54
C ALA A 173 22.11 -22.07 -4.97
N CYS A 174 21.50 -20.89 -5.10
CA CYS A 174 21.22 -20.26 -6.39
C CYS A 174 22.53 -19.86 -7.12
N VAL A 175 23.52 -19.33 -6.40
CA VAL A 175 24.82 -18.98 -6.97
C VAL A 175 25.52 -20.25 -7.51
N LYS A 176 25.54 -21.33 -6.75
CA LYS A 176 26.11 -22.62 -7.22
C LYS A 176 25.36 -23.15 -8.45
N GLU A 177 24.06 -22.99 -8.51
CA GLU A 177 23.27 -23.38 -9.68
C GLU A 177 23.65 -22.54 -10.90
N MET A 178 23.82 -21.22 -10.76
CA MET A 178 24.31 -20.35 -11.85
C MET A 178 25.69 -20.79 -12.34
N GLU A 179 26.64 -21.03 -11.42
CA GLU A 179 28.00 -21.50 -11.74
C GLU A 179 27.95 -22.83 -12.50
N SER A 180 27.15 -23.78 -12.04
CA SER A 180 27.00 -25.09 -12.69
C SER A 180 26.48 -25.00 -14.12
N LYS A 181 25.69 -23.93 -14.43
CA LYS A 181 25.15 -23.61 -15.75
C LYS A 181 26.08 -22.71 -16.58
N GLY A 182 27.24 -22.34 -16.03
CA GLY A 182 28.21 -21.44 -16.69
C GLY A 182 27.69 -20.00 -16.83
N LEU A 183 26.75 -19.59 -15.98
CA LEU A 183 26.20 -18.24 -15.94
C LEU A 183 27.07 -17.35 -15.04
N ALA A 184 27.26 -16.09 -15.44
CA ALA A 184 27.96 -15.13 -14.61
C ALA A 184 27.14 -14.77 -13.38
N THR A 185 27.77 -14.82 -12.21
CA THR A 185 27.14 -14.36 -10.97
C THR A 185 27.31 -12.85 -10.81
N PRO A 186 26.30 -12.13 -10.28
CA PRO A 186 26.44 -10.70 -10.01
C PRO A 186 27.58 -10.42 -9.03
N ALA A 187 28.49 -9.51 -9.39
CA ALA A 187 29.66 -9.18 -8.58
C ALA A 187 29.32 -8.30 -7.35
N ALA A 188 28.19 -7.63 -7.37
CA ALA A 188 27.75 -6.74 -6.29
C ALA A 188 26.22 -6.82 -6.12
N CYS A 189 25.78 -6.61 -4.88
CA CYS A 189 24.35 -6.50 -4.59
C CYS A 189 23.77 -5.29 -5.31
N PRO A 190 22.71 -5.47 -6.13
CA PRO A 190 22.06 -4.35 -6.78
C PRO A 190 21.39 -3.42 -5.76
N GLU A 191 21.10 -2.20 -6.20
CA GLU A 191 20.33 -1.26 -5.39
C GLU A 191 18.92 -1.78 -5.11
N PHE A 192 18.31 -1.25 -4.04
CA PHE A 192 16.92 -1.57 -3.73
C PHE A 192 15.98 -0.93 -4.75
N ASP A 193 14.88 -1.61 -5.05
CA ASP A 193 13.82 -1.04 -5.84
C ASP A 193 13.26 0.19 -5.09
N HIS A 194 13.07 1.30 -5.77
CA HIS A 194 12.55 2.54 -5.18
C HIS A 194 13.32 3.04 -3.94
N PRO A 195 14.60 3.46 -4.07
CA PRO A 195 15.42 3.91 -2.94
C PRO A 195 14.86 5.14 -2.20
N GLU A 196 13.98 5.92 -2.82
CA GLU A 196 13.44 7.16 -2.25
C GLU A 196 12.16 7.02 -1.44
N THR A 197 11.52 5.86 -1.37
CA THR A 197 10.32 5.67 -0.53
C THR A 197 10.64 5.34 0.93
N ALA A 198 11.88 5.48 1.36
CA ALA A 198 12.24 5.45 2.77
C ALA A 198 11.67 6.70 3.47
N ARG A 199 10.39 6.67 3.85
CA ARG A 199 9.84 7.68 4.77
C ARG A 199 10.64 7.62 6.05
N PRO A 200 11.23 8.75 6.51
CA PRO A 200 11.76 8.79 7.86
C PRO A 200 10.61 8.54 8.84
N ALA A 201 10.80 7.62 9.75
CA ALA A 201 9.92 7.45 10.88
C ALA A 201 9.80 8.79 11.62
N SER A 202 8.55 9.22 11.85
CA SER A 202 8.15 10.32 12.71
C SER A 202 8.71 11.72 12.41
N SER A 203 7.91 12.53 11.73
CA SER A 203 7.66 13.88 12.19
C SER A 203 6.21 14.24 11.86
N SER A 204 5.41 14.34 12.89
CA SER A 204 4.11 14.97 12.90
C SER A 204 4.29 16.46 12.63
N ALA A 205 4.09 16.91 11.41
CA ALA A 205 3.86 18.33 11.13
C ALA A 205 2.88 18.37 9.95
N GLY A 206 1.74 19.03 10.18
CA GLY A 206 0.58 19.07 9.32
C GLY A 206 0.88 19.44 7.88
N ALA A 207 0.66 18.49 7.00
CA ALA A 207 0.52 18.75 5.59
C ALA A 207 -0.97 18.96 5.30
N VAL A 208 -1.33 20.15 4.88
CA VAL A 208 -2.66 20.46 4.35
C VAL A 208 -2.92 19.61 3.10
N PRO A 209 -4.10 18.96 3.00
CA PRO A 209 -4.43 18.14 1.83
C PRO A 209 -4.53 19.03 0.59
N SER A 210 -3.81 18.68 -0.46
CA SER A 210 -3.91 19.32 -1.77
C SER A 210 -5.32 19.11 -2.35
N MET A 211 -6.07 20.20 -2.52
CA MET A 211 -7.37 20.19 -3.19
C MET A 211 -7.17 20.25 -4.71
N PRO A 212 -7.75 19.33 -5.48
CA PRO A 212 -7.68 19.38 -6.94
C PRO A 212 -8.52 20.56 -7.46
N GLY A 213 -7.86 21.50 -8.13
CA GLY A 213 -8.50 22.63 -8.80
C GLY A 213 -8.00 24.02 -8.40
N MET A 214 -7.06 24.15 -7.49
CA MET A 214 -6.44 25.44 -7.15
C MET A 214 -5.11 25.65 -7.88
N SER A 215 -4.93 26.86 -8.42
CA SER A 215 -3.65 27.22 -9.05
C SER A 215 -2.53 27.36 -7.99
N PRO A 216 -1.25 27.11 -8.36
CA PRO A 216 -0.12 27.21 -7.45
C PRO A 216 0.00 28.56 -6.73
N ASP A 217 -0.44 29.65 -7.40
CA ASP A 217 -0.41 31.00 -6.83
C ASP A 217 -1.41 31.19 -5.67
N VAL A 218 -2.57 30.53 -5.74
CA VAL A 218 -3.58 30.58 -4.66
C VAL A 218 -3.12 29.76 -3.45
N MET A 219 -2.40 28.67 -3.67
CA MET A 219 -1.81 27.88 -2.57
C MET A 219 -0.69 28.64 -1.86
N ALA A 220 0.19 29.33 -2.61
CA ALA A 220 1.25 30.14 -2.03
C ALA A 220 0.70 31.33 -1.22
N GLN A 221 -0.39 31.93 -1.67
CA GLN A 221 -1.05 33.03 -0.97
C GLN A 221 -1.75 32.60 0.31
N MET A 222 -2.31 31.38 0.33
CA MET A 222 -2.94 30.78 1.51
C MET A 222 -1.89 30.35 2.57
N GLU A 223 -0.75 29.85 2.13
CA GLU A 223 0.38 29.48 3.00
C GLU A 223 1.03 30.72 3.65
N GLN A 224 1.08 31.82 2.89
CA GLN A 224 1.58 33.11 3.38
C GLN A 224 0.62 33.75 4.41
N MET A 225 -0.71 33.60 4.22
CA MET A 225 -1.73 34.04 5.20
C MET A 225 -1.71 33.22 6.49
N MET A 226 -1.42 31.93 6.43
CA MET A 226 -1.34 31.05 7.62
C MET A 226 -0.03 31.19 8.38
N SER A 227 1.02 31.74 7.75
CA SER A 227 2.33 31.93 8.36
C SER A 227 2.50 33.30 9.04
N ASP A 228 1.52 34.21 8.96
CA ASP A 228 1.59 35.52 9.56
C ASP A 228 1.00 35.51 10.98
N PRO A 229 1.83 35.70 12.03
CA PRO A 229 1.39 35.64 13.43
C PRO A 229 0.29 36.70 13.78
N ASN A 230 0.15 37.77 12.99
CA ASN A 230 -0.86 38.81 13.22
C ASN A 230 -2.27 38.43 12.79
N THR A 231 -2.42 37.41 11.95
CA THR A 231 -3.74 36.99 11.46
C THR A 231 -4.47 36.09 12.45
N MET A 232 -3.75 35.45 13.37
CA MET A 232 -4.33 34.61 14.41
C MET A 232 -4.92 35.42 15.59
N GLU A 233 -4.49 36.67 15.82
CA GLU A 233 -4.98 37.52 16.88
C GLU A 233 -6.30 38.25 16.58
N GLN A 234 -6.73 38.27 15.31
CA GLN A 234 -7.97 38.94 14.88
C GLN A 234 -9.20 38.01 14.78
N MET A 235 -9.04 36.71 15.08
CA MET A 235 -10.12 35.71 15.05
C MET A 235 -10.49 35.15 16.44
N THR A 236 -10.08 35.81 17.52
CA THR A 236 -10.55 35.52 18.90
C THR A 236 -11.53 36.66 19.39
#